data_3d01d674cb688e4c69ecb867456c9b17
#
_entry.id   3d01d674cb688e4c69ecb867456c9b17
#
_cell.length_a   1.000
_cell.length_b   1.000
_cell.length_c   1.000
_cell.angle_alpha   90.00
_cell.angle_beta   90.00
_cell.angle_gamma   90.00
#
_symmetry.space_group_name_H-M   'P 1'
#
loop_
_entity.id
_entity.type
_entity.pdbx_description
1 polymer ?
#
loop_
_entity_poly.entity_id
_entity_poly.type
_entity_poly.pdbx_seq_one_letter_code
_entity_poly.pdbx_strand_id
1 'polypeptide(L)'
;MGRIRKKIKQNKKGQLFLLEVFIALSVLILLMLALYQIEFTSVPTYQDDLSEIGFDALESLNQAGELKPFVYNLLTTELTDSLDDILPMNVLWRLTVEDDSGTTIFSIYIDRIPPVDASIGVTDYFLHGNDINLNQFRVMHLELWRLVG
;
A
#
# COMPACT_ATOMS: atom_id res chain seq x y z
N MET A 1 -11.64 -24.28 70.48
CA MET A 1 -12.35 -23.40 69.54
C MET A 1 -11.47 -22.40 68.71
N GLY A 2 -10.22 -22.19 69.05
CA GLY A 2 -9.37 -21.21 68.34
C GLY A 2 -8.81 -21.62 66.98
N ARG A 3 -8.63 -22.92 66.68
CA ARG A 3 -8.03 -23.41 65.43
C ARG A 3 -8.93 -23.34 64.21
N ILE A 4 -10.24 -23.45 64.37
CA ILE A 4 -11.19 -23.43 63.24
C ILE A 4 -11.38 -22.03 62.72
N ARG A 5 -11.38 -21.01 63.55
CA ARG A 5 -11.51 -19.57 63.11
C ARG A 5 -10.33 -19.08 62.30
N LYS A 6 -9.10 -19.59 62.54
CA LYS A 6 -7.90 -19.23 61.77
C LYS A 6 -7.91 -19.81 60.34
N LYS A 7 -8.41 -21.04 60.15
CA LYS A 7 -8.54 -21.66 58.83
C LYS A 7 -9.56 -20.94 57.92
N ILE A 8 -10.69 -20.47 58.48
CA ILE A 8 -11.71 -19.74 57.72
C ILE A 8 -11.21 -18.37 57.27
N LYS A 9 -10.40 -17.70 58.09
CA LYS A 9 -9.77 -16.40 57.70
C LYS A 9 -8.72 -16.54 56.58
N GLN A 10 -7.98 -17.66 56.57
CA GLN A 10 -7.01 -17.92 55.50
C GLN A 10 -7.67 -18.24 54.18
N ASN A 11 -8.80 -18.96 54.17
CA ASN A 11 -9.55 -19.24 52.95
C ASN A 11 -10.16 -17.98 52.33
N LYS A 12 -10.63 -17.06 53.14
CA LYS A 12 -11.18 -15.77 52.65
C LYS A 12 -10.11 -14.90 51.94
N LYS A 13 -8.85 -14.89 52.45
CA LYS A 13 -7.76 -14.17 51.81
C LYS A 13 -7.35 -14.80 50.46
N GLY A 14 -7.35 -16.14 50.38
CA GLY A 14 -7.08 -16.84 49.13
C GLY A 14 -8.19 -16.64 48.08
N GLN A 15 -9.45 -16.61 48.51
CA GLN A 15 -10.57 -16.31 47.59
C GLN A 15 -10.55 -14.86 47.06
N LEU A 16 -10.19 -13.89 47.90
CA LEU A 16 -10.03 -12.50 47.47
C LEU A 16 -8.89 -12.34 46.48
N PHE A 17 -7.77 -13.01 46.71
CA PHE A 17 -6.63 -13.00 45.77
C PHE A 17 -6.97 -13.63 44.42
N LEU A 18 -7.71 -14.74 44.39
CA LEU A 18 -8.19 -15.37 43.15
C LEU A 18 -9.16 -14.47 42.39
N LEU A 19 -10.04 -13.77 43.10
CA LEU A 19 -10.96 -12.80 42.49
C LEU A 19 -10.21 -11.63 41.87
N GLU A 20 -9.20 -11.11 42.54
CA GLU A 20 -8.36 -10.00 42.08
C GLU A 20 -7.58 -10.39 40.81
N VAL A 21 -6.98 -11.59 40.79
CA VAL A 21 -6.30 -12.13 39.59
C VAL A 21 -7.27 -12.32 38.43
N PHE A 22 -8.49 -12.81 38.70
CA PHE A 22 -9.51 -13.01 37.67
C PHE A 22 -9.97 -11.69 37.05
N ILE A 23 -10.17 -10.65 37.87
CA ILE A 23 -10.52 -9.31 37.38
C ILE A 23 -9.39 -8.73 36.55
N ALA A 24 -8.13 -8.82 37.02
CA ALA A 24 -6.97 -8.36 36.27
C ALA A 24 -6.82 -9.04 34.90
N LEU A 25 -7.01 -10.36 34.85
CA LEU A 25 -6.99 -11.15 33.62
C LEU A 25 -8.12 -10.74 32.65
N SER A 26 -9.33 -10.52 33.17
CA SER A 26 -10.48 -10.09 32.37
C SER A 26 -10.26 -8.71 31.76
N VAL A 27 -9.69 -7.76 32.50
CA VAL A 27 -9.34 -6.42 31.99
C VAL A 27 -8.26 -6.53 30.91
N LEU A 28 -7.25 -7.39 31.09
CA LEU A 28 -6.21 -7.60 30.10
C LEU A 28 -6.77 -8.17 28.79
N ILE A 29 -7.69 -9.15 28.87
CA ILE A 29 -8.34 -9.73 27.69
C ILE A 29 -9.20 -8.68 26.97
N LEU A 30 -9.96 -7.85 27.70
CA LEU A 30 -10.75 -6.79 27.11
C LEU A 30 -9.87 -5.73 26.44
N LEU A 31 -8.72 -5.38 27.02
CA LEU A 31 -7.75 -4.48 26.42
C LEU A 31 -7.16 -5.07 25.13
N MET A 32 -6.81 -6.35 25.12
CA MET A 32 -6.33 -7.04 23.91
C MET A 32 -7.40 -7.08 22.82
N LEU A 33 -8.66 -7.35 23.18
CA LEU A 33 -9.77 -7.33 22.23
C LEU A 33 -10.01 -5.92 21.66
N ALA A 34 -9.91 -4.89 22.50
CA ALA A 34 -10.06 -3.50 22.05
C ALA A 34 -8.94 -3.08 21.10
N LEU A 35 -7.69 -3.45 21.39
CA LEU A 35 -6.55 -3.21 20.49
C LEU A 35 -6.70 -3.96 19.17
N TYR A 36 -7.16 -5.21 19.22
CA TYR A 36 -7.42 -6.01 18.02
C TYR A 36 -8.52 -5.40 17.12
N GLN A 37 -9.55 -4.80 17.72
CA GLN A 37 -10.59 -4.09 16.97
C GLN A 37 -10.09 -2.80 16.32
N ILE A 38 -9.10 -2.12 16.90
CA ILE A 38 -8.51 -0.90 16.33
C ILE A 38 -7.70 -1.22 15.08
N GLU A 39 -7.00 -2.35 15.02
CA GLU A 39 -6.25 -2.78 13.84
C GLU A 39 -7.15 -3.19 12.66
N PHE A 40 -8.39 -3.64 12.92
CA PHE A 40 -9.35 -4.01 11.87
C PHE A 40 -10.16 -2.84 11.30
N THR A 41 -10.09 -1.66 11.89
CA THR A 41 -10.67 -0.43 11.34
C THR A 41 -9.63 0.38 10.54
N SER A 42 -8.67 -0.26 9.88
CA SER A 42 -8.01 0.38 8.77
C SER A 42 -9.07 0.58 7.69
N VAL A 43 -9.61 1.78 7.64
CA VAL A 43 -10.41 2.24 6.51
C VAL A 43 -9.63 1.85 5.26
N PRO A 44 -10.18 1.04 4.33
CA PRO A 44 -9.51 0.80 3.07
C PRO A 44 -9.30 2.16 2.42
N THR A 45 -8.09 2.64 2.48
CA THR A 45 -7.70 3.84 1.75
C THR A 45 -7.77 3.44 0.29
N TYR A 46 -8.76 3.96 -0.44
CA TYR A 46 -8.89 3.81 -1.89
C TYR A 46 -7.61 4.20 -2.65
N GLN A 47 -6.64 4.78 -1.95
CA GLN A 47 -5.33 5.15 -2.44
C GLN A 47 -4.43 3.94 -2.73
N ASP A 48 -4.47 2.91 -1.89
CA ASP A 48 -3.64 1.71 -2.06
C ASP A 48 -4.04 0.92 -3.30
N ASP A 49 -5.35 0.93 -3.63
CA ASP A 49 -5.90 0.26 -4.81
C ASP A 49 -5.35 0.86 -6.14
N LEU A 50 -5.24 2.18 -6.25
CA LEU A 50 -4.73 2.82 -7.48
C LEU A 50 -3.23 2.64 -7.65
N SER A 51 -2.45 2.68 -6.58
CA SER A 51 -1.01 2.43 -6.64
C SER A 51 -0.72 0.98 -7.00
N GLU A 52 -1.49 0.03 -6.46
CA GLU A 52 -1.40 -1.39 -6.79
C GLU A 52 -1.75 -1.64 -8.26
N ILE A 53 -2.84 -1.06 -8.76
CA ILE A 53 -3.23 -1.12 -10.18
C ILE A 53 -2.10 -0.59 -11.07
N GLY A 54 -1.48 0.53 -10.70
CA GLY A 54 -0.36 1.10 -11.45
C GLY A 54 0.85 0.20 -11.47
N PHE A 55 1.20 -0.37 -10.33
CA PHE A 55 2.30 -1.31 -10.22
C PHE A 55 2.07 -2.56 -11.06
N ASP A 56 0.89 -3.17 -10.95
CA ASP A 56 0.53 -4.38 -11.68
C ASP A 56 0.52 -4.15 -13.19
N ALA A 57 0.08 -2.99 -13.64
CA ALA A 57 0.10 -2.63 -15.06
C ALA A 57 1.55 -2.56 -15.60
N LEU A 58 2.45 -1.85 -14.90
CA LEU A 58 3.85 -1.74 -15.29
C LEU A 58 4.58 -3.09 -15.19
N GLU A 59 4.32 -3.86 -14.14
CA GLU A 59 4.89 -5.19 -13.95
C GLU A 59 4.43 -6.16 -15.04
N SER A 60 3.15 -6.11 -15.45
CA SER A 60 2.62 -6.91 -16.55
C SER A 60 3.33 -6.62 -17.87
N LEU A 61 3.54 -5.35 -18.20
CA LEU A 61 4.31 -4.96 -19.39
C LEU A 61 5.79 -5.37 -19.30
N ASN A 62 6.36 -5.31 -18.12
CA ASN A 62 7.74 -5.76 -17.91
C ASN A 62 7.88 -7.27 -18.07
N GLN A 63 6.92 -8.04 -17.54
CA GLN A 63 6.90 -9.50 -17.69
C GLN A 63 6.64 -9.94 -19.15
N ALA A 64 5.85 -9.17 -19.91
CA ALA A 64 5.67 -9.36 -21.33
C ALA A 64 6.95 -9.04 -22.15
N GLY A 65 7.92 -8.37 -21.51
CA GLY A 65 9.17 -7.96 -22.17
C GLY A 65 9.02 -6.71 -23.03
N GLU A 66 7.89 -6.01 -22.94
CA GLU A 66 7.57 -4.84 -23.77
C GLU A 66 7.98 -3.52 -23.12
N LEU A 67 7.95 -3.43 -21.79
CA LEU A 67 8.19 -2.18 -21.07
C LEU A 67 9.60 -1.61 -21.34
N LYS A 68 10.63 -2.44 -21.29
CA LYS A 68 12.01 -2.01 -21.52
C LYS A 68 12.22 -1.46 -22.93
N PRO A 69 11.85 -2.15 -24.02
CA PRO A 69 11.91 -1.58 -25.36
C PRO A 69 11.18 -0.25 -25.50
N PHE A 70 9.98 -0.12 -24.93
CA PHE A 70 9.19 1.11 -25.00
C PHE A 70 9.92 2.28 -24.35
N VAL A 71 10.46 2.09 -23.15
CA VAL A 71 11.10 3.15 -22.38
C VAL A 71 12.48 3.52 -22.96
N TYR A 72 13.32 2.54 -23.31
CA TYR A 72 14.66 2.82 -23.77
C TYR A 72 14.74 3.29 -25.23
N ASN A 73 13.79 2.90 -26.06
CA ASN A 73 13.69 3.36 -27.45
C ASN A 73 12.75 4.55 -27.64
N LEU A 74 12.22 5.12 -26.54
CA LEU A 74 11.31 6.27 -26.55
C LEU A 74 10.04 6.03 -27.38
N LEU A 75 9.52 4.80 -27.35
CA LEU A 75 8.29 4.41 -28.05
C LEU A 75 7.06 4.82 -27.21
N THR A 76 6.84 6.13 -27.13
CA THR A 76 5.81 6.69 -26.25
C THR A 76 4.39 6.37 -26.69
N THR A 77 4.16 6.22 -27.99
CA THR A 77 2.84 5.87 -28.55
C THR A 77 2.47 4.45 -28.16
N GLU A 78 3.36 3.49 -28.37
CA GLU A 78 3.16 2.09 -28.06
C GLU A 78 2.98 1.88 -26.55
N LEU A 79 3.75 2.61 -25.74
CA LEU A 79 3.60 2.60 -24.28
C LEU A 79 2.24 3.17 -23.86
N THR A 80 1.79 4.24 -24.49
CA THR A 80 0.48 4.84 -24.22
C THR A 80 -0.65 3.88 -24.56
N ASP A 81 -0.63 3.29 -25.76
CA ASP A 81 -1.65 2.36 -26.21
C ASP A 81 -1.71 1.13 -25.28
N SER A 82 -0.55 0.60 -24.89
CA SER A 82 -0.49 -0.55 -23.98
C SER A 82 -0.99 -0.24 -22.57
N LEU A 83 -0.71 0.95 -22.05
CA LEU A 83 -1.23 1.36 -20.74
C LEU A 83 -2.73 1.65 -20.80
N ASP A 84 -3.23 2.26 -21.85
CA ASP A 84 -4.66 2.51 -22.06
C ASP A 84 -5.45 1.20 -22.21
N ASP A 85 -4.84 0.14 -22.76
CA ASP A 85 -5.45 -1.19 -22.88
C ASP A 85 -5.49 -1.97 -21.55
N ILE A 86 -4.48 -1.78 -20.69
CA ILE A 86 -4.36 -2.52 -19.43
C ILE A 86 -5.12 -1.83 -18.30
N LEU A 87 -5.08 -0.50 -18.26
CA LEU A 87 -5.68 0.28 -17.17
C LEU A 87 -7.21 0.34 -17.31
N PRO A 88 -7.97 0.35 -16.21
CA PRO A 88 -9.43 0.47 -16.26
C PRO A 88 -9.88 1.77 -16.92
N MET A 89 -10.95 1.72 -17.72
CA MET A 89 -11.48 2.88 -18.49
C MET A 89 -11.86 4.09 -17.64
N ASN A 90 -12.12 3.90 -16.34
CA ASN A 90 -12.48 4.97 -15.40
C ASN A 90 -11.28 5.56 -14.65
N VAL A 91 -10.08 5.16 -15.04
CA VAL A 91 -8.82 5.64 -14.45
C VAL A 91 -8.12 6.52 -15.48
N LEU A 92 -7.81 7.73 -15.07
CA LEU A 92 -6.90 8.60 -15.80
C LEU A 92 -5.49 8.47 -15.22
N TRP A 93 -4.50 8.72 -16.07
CA TRP A 93 -3.11 8.56 -15.68
C TRP A 93 -2.20 9.58 -16.34
N ARG A 94 -1.05 9.78 -15.75
CA ARG A 94 0.10 10.45 -16.36
C ARG A 94 1.37 9.73 -15.95
N LEU A 95 2.36 9.76 -16.83
CA LEU A 95 3.65 9.09 -16.62
C LEU A 95 4.78 10.08 -16.82
N THR A 96 5.75 10.06 -15.93
CA THR A 96 7.04 10.73 -16.08
C THR A 96 8.15 9.70 -15.97
N VAL A 97 9.09 9.74 -16.90
CA VAL A 97 10.26 8.86 -16.88
C VAL A 97 11.52 9.69 -16.70
N GLU A 98 12.30 9.34 -15.70
CA GLU A 98 13.53 10.02 -15.33
C GLU A 98 14.74 9.07 -15.44
N ASP A 99 15.91 9.66 -15.58
CA ASP A 99 17.17 8.95 -15.52
C ASP A 99 17.69 8.83 -14.07
N ASP A 100 18.85 8.24 -13.89
CA ASP A 100 19.53 8.04 -12.61
C ASP A 100 19.96 9.36 -11.93
N SER A 101 19.98 10.45 -12.67
CA SER A 101 20.27 11.80 -12.14
C SER A 101 19.01 12.57 -11.72
N GLY A 102 17.81 12.00 -11.94
CA GLY A 102 16.53 12.66 -11.72
C GLY A 102 16.15 13.64 -12.85
N THR A 103 16.80 13.50 -14.02
CA THR A 103 16.44 14.33 -15.19
C THR A 103 15.31 13.65 -15.95
N THR A 104 14.22 14.39 -16.20
CA THR A 104 13.10 13.89 -17.00
C THR A 104 13.52 13.63 -18.43
N ILE A 105 13.31 12.41 -18.89
CA ILE A 105 13.60 11.99 -20.28
C ILE A 105 12.41 12.25 -21.17
N PHE A 106 11.23 11.81 -20.73
CA PHE A 106 9.97 12.11 -21.39
C PHE A 106 8.81 12.03 -20.38
N SER A 107 7.67 12.61 -20.78
CA SER A 107 6.42 12.53 -20.02
C SER A 107 5.26 12.28 -20.96
N ILE A 108 4.26 11.53 -20.51
CA ILE A 108 3.02 11.23 -21.22
C ILE A 108 1.88 11.83 -20.41
N TYR A 109 0.98 12.55 -21.07
CA TYR A 109 -0.18 13.20 -20.46
C TYR A 109 0.14 14.17 -19.31
N ILE A 110 1.29 14.84 -19.36
CA ILE A 110 1.71 15.80 -18.34
C ILE A 110 0.67 16.91 -18.11
N ASP A 111 -0.10 17.26 -19.15
CA ASP A 111 -1.12 18.30 -19.11
C ASP A 111 -2.41 17.85 -18.40
N ARG A 112 -2.55 16.57 -18.11
CA ARG A 112 -3.67 16.06 -17.34
C ARG A 112 -3.49 16.42 -15.87
N ILE A 113 -4.34 17.30 -15.38
CA ILE A 113 -4.32 17.74 -13.98
C ILE A 113 -5.43 16.99 -13.23
N PRO A 114 -5.10 16.25 -12.18
CA PRO A 114 -6.12 15.62 -11.34
C PRO A 114 -7.00 16.69 -10.66
N PRO A 115 -8.30 16.44 -10.47
CA PRO A 115 -9.16 17.32 -9.67
C PRO A 115 -8.60 17.52 -8.25
N VAL A 116 -8.88 18.68 -7.66
CA VAL A 116 -8.34 19.06 -6.32
C VAL A 116 -8.71 18.03 -5.23
N ASP A 117 -9.88 17.38 -5.37
CA ASP A 117 -10.39 16.41 -4.40
C ASP A 117 -10.19 14.95 -4.84
N ALA A 118 -9.43 14.70 -5.92
CA ALA A 118 -9.19 13.35 -6.39
C ALA A 118 -8.17 12.63 -5.51
N SER A 119 -8.45 11.38 -5.17
CA SER A 119 -7.43 10.46 -4.65
C SER A 119 -6.48 10.10 -5.79
N ILE A 120 -5.19 10.34 -5.57
CA ILE A 120 -4.13 10.03 -6.53
C ILE A 120 -3.34 8.84 -6.00
N GLY A 121 -3.29 7.76 -6.78
CA GLY A 121 -2.34 6.67 -6.57
C GLY A 121 -1.03 6.99 -7.29
N VAL A 122 0.09 6.86 -6.62
CA VAL A 122 1.43 7.07 -7.20
C VAL A 122 2.19 5.76 -7.13
N THR A 123 2.80 5.39 -8.25
CA THR A 123 3.64 4.21 -8.36
C THR A 123 5.00 4.60 -8.92
N ASP A 124 6.03 4.31 -8.16
CA ASP A 124 7.42 4.44 -8.61
C ASP A 124 7.92 3.06 -9.06
N TYR A 125 8.28 2.94 -10.33
CA TYR A 125 8.76 1.70 -10.91
C TYR A 125 10.18 1.85 -11.45
N PHE A 126 11.07 0.96 -11.02
CA PHE A 126 12.49 1.01 -11.38
C PHE A 126 12.80 0.02 -12.49
N LEU A 127 13.31 0.53 -13.61
CA LEU A 127 13.80 -0.26 -14.71
C LEU A 127 15.33 -0.27 -14.71
N HIS A 128 15.89 -1.46 -14.75
CA HIS A 128 17.32 -1.65 -14.93
C HIS A 128 17.60 -2.10 -16.36
N GLY A 129 18.41 -1.33 -17.04
CA GLY A 129 19.07 -1.54 -18.34
C GLY A 129 18.43 -2.47 -19.36
N ASN A 130 18.46 -2.06 -20.61
CA ASN A 130 18.30 -2.94 -21.76
C ASN A 130 19.67 -3.51 -22.15
N ASP A 131 19.75 -4.59 -22.94
CA ASP A 131 20.98 -5.29 -23.36
C ASP A 131 22.10 -4.37 -23.91
N ILE A 132 21.73 -3.21 -24.46
CA ILE A 132 22.66 -2.21 -24.99
C ILE A 132 23.06 -1.17 -23.92
N ASN A 133 22.25 -0.98 -22.86
CA ASN A 133 22.39 0.05 -21.84
C ASN A 133 22.42 -0.55 -20.42
N LEU A 134 23.24 -1.57 -20.22
CA LEU A 134 23.33 -2.40 -19.00
C LEU A 134 23.53 -1.61 -17.69
N ASN A 135 23.97 -0.38 -17.75
CA ASN A 135 24.25 0.46 -16.56
C ASN A 135 23.32 1.67 -16.44
N GLN A 136 22.23 1.73 -17.20
CA GLN A 136 21.29 2.85 -17.14
C GLN A 136 20.04 2.43 -16.36
N PHE A 137 19.73 3.23 -15.35
CA PHE A 137 18.46 3.12 -14.64
C PHE A 137 17.45 4.10 -15.23
N ARG A 138 16.19 3.72 -15.17
CA ARG A 138 15.06 4.58 -15.42
C ARG A 138 14.10 4.46 -14.26
N VAL A 139 13.60 5.59 -13.81
CA VAL A 139 12.54 5.65 -12.80
C VAL A 139 11.28 6.13 -13.50
N MET A 140 10.23 5.35 -13.37
CA MET A 140 8.92 5.66 -13.94
C MET A 140 7.99 6.08 -12.81
N HIS A 141 7.53 7.32 -12.85
CA HIS A 141 6.53 7.85 -11.92
C HIS A 141 5.16 7.81 -12.60
N LEU A 142 4.36 6.82 -12.26
CA LEU A 142 3.00 6.65 -12.77
C LEU A 142 2.00 7.15 -11.74
N GLU A 143 1.23 8.15 -12.10
CA GLU A 143 0.16 8.69 -11.28
C GLU A 143 -1.19 8.32 -11.90
N LEU A 144 -2.09 7.83 -11.05
CA LEU A 144 -3.44 7.42 -11.44
C LEU A 144 -4.48 8.10 -10.58
N TRP A 145 -5.60 8.45 -11.17
CA TRP A 145 -6.77 8.96 -10.45
C TRP A 145 -8.05 8.55 -11.15
N ARG A 146 -9.14 8.52 -10.42
CA ARG A 146 -10.45 8.17 -10.99
C ARG A 146 -11.16 9.40 -11.52
N LEU A 147 -11.88 9.22 -12.63
CA LEU A 147 -12.85 10.20 -13.06
C LEU A 147 -13.95 10.27 -11.99
N VAL A 148 -14.09 11.43 -11.35
CA VAL A 148 -15.23 11.71 -10.48
C VAL A 148 -16.42 11.97 -11.40
N GLY A 149 -17.39 11.03 -11.39
CA GLY A 149 -18.65 11.17 -12.11
C GLY A 149 -19.63 12.05 -11.36
#